data_8cc0383a1fafb0f14c686aafaa90b3ea
#
_entry.id   8cc0383a1fafb0f14c686aafaa90b3ea
#
_cell.length_a   1.000
_cell.length_b   1.000
_cell.length_c   1.000
_cell.angle_alpha   90.00
_cell.angle_beta   90.00
_cell.angle_gamma   90.00
#
_symmetry.space_group_name_H-M   'P 1'
#
loop_
_entity.id
_entity.type
_entity.pdbx_description
1 polymer ?
#
loop_
_entity_poly.entity_id
_entity_poly.type
_entity_poly.pdbx_seq_one_letter_code
_entity_poly.pdbx_strand_id
1 'polypeptide(L)'
;MKVAIVGSRNADSSAARLILKYLPADVTEIVSGGARGIDALAEEVAQSLSLPVKVFLPDYETYGRQAPLFRNRQIIDYADQVLAFWDGVSPGTKSVIGNCMDQGKPIKVISLK
;
A
#
# COMPACT_ATOMS: atom_id res chain seq x y z
N MET A 1 14.04 4.41 4.45
CA MET A 1 12.96 3.57 5.02
C MET A 1 12.11 2.99 3.89
N LYS A 2 11.63 1.79 4.07
CA LYS A 2 10.73 1.12 3.12
C LYS A 2 9.30 1.50 3.47
N VAL A 3 8.58 2.10 2.53
CA VAL A 3 7.22 2.60 2.75
C VAL A 3 6.25 1.82 1.87
N ALA A 4 5.31 1.14 2.50
CA ALA A 4 4.22 0.48 1.78
C ALA A 4 3.10 1.49 1.53
N ILE A 5 2.57 1.47 0.32
CA ILE A 5 1.45 2.31 -0.07
C ILE A 5 0.33 1.38 -0.50
N VAL A 6 -0.77 1.42 0.24
CA VAL A 6 -1.94 0.60 -0.01
C VAL A 6 -3.17 1.49 -0.09
N GLY A 7 -4.23 1.01 -0.70
CA GLY A 7 -5.46 1.80 -0.74
C GLY A 7 -6.50 1.29 -1.72
N SER A 8 -7.50 2.13 -1.96
CA SER A 8 -8.67 1.82 -2.75
C SER A 8 -8.33 1.54 -4.21
N ARG A 9 -9.01 0.56 -4.80
CA ARG A 9 -8.86 0.20 -6.22
C ARG A 9 -9.54 1.21 -7.15
N ASN A 10 -10.42 2.03 -6.61
CA ASN A 10 -11.19 3.01 -7.39
C ASN A 10 -10.55 4.38 -7.43
N ALA A 11 -9.39 4.57 -6.84
CA ALA A 11 -8.71 5.85 -6.85
C ALA A 11 -8.25 6.19 -8.28
N ASP A 12 -8.39 7.46 -8.65
CA ASP A 12 -7.96 7.95 -9.96
C ASP A 12 -6.61 8.67 -9.86
N SER A 13 -6.11 9.15 -11.00
CA SER A 13 -4.79 9.76 -11.09
C SER A 13 -4.60 10.99 -10.19
N SER A 14 -5.67 11.63 -9.76
CA SER A 14 -5.56 12.80 -8.86
C SER A 14 -4.97 12.42 -7.50
N ALA A 15 -5.10 11.17 -7.09
CA ALA A 15 -4.55 10.70 -5.82
C ALA A 15 -3.01 10.64 -5.82
N ALA A 16 -2.35 10.71 -6.97
CA ALA A 16 -0.90 10.71 -7.03
C ALA A 16 -0.29 11.88 -6.26
N ARG A 17 -0.93 13.06 -6.32
CA ARG A 17 -0.49 14.24 -5.56
C ARG A 17 -0.56 13.99 -4.05
N LEU A 18 -1.60 13.29 -3.63
CA LEU A 18 -1.80 12.95 -2.23
C LEU A 18 -0.72 11.99 -1.74
N ILE A 19 -0.37 11.01 -2.57
CA ILE A 19 0.73 10.09 -2.27
C ILE A 19 2.04 10.86 -2.08
N LEU A 20 2.35 11.75 -3.03
CA LEU A 20 3.57 12.57 -2.95
C LEU A 20 3.60 13.43 -1.68
N LYS A 21 2.45 13.99 -1.29
CA LYS A 21 2.34 14.86 -0.13
C LYS A 21 2.70 14.14 1.17
N TYR A 22 2.31 12.88 1.30
CA TYR A 22 2.48 12.14 2.55
C TYR A 22 3.72 11.23 2.55
N LEU A 23 4.41 11.12 1.43
CA LEU A 23 5.59 10.28 1.35
C LEU A 23 6.72 10.83 2.24
N PRO A 24 7.28 10.02 3.15
CA PRO A 24 8.37 10.49 4.01
C PRO A 24 9.60 10.90 3.20
N ALA A 25 10.31 11.92 3.68
CA ALA A 25 11.50 12.42 3.00
C ALA A 25 12.64 11.40 2.94
N ASP A 26 12.68 10.48 3.91
CA ASP A 26 13.71 9.45 4.00
C ASP A 26 13.31 8.12 3.36
N VAL A 27 12.29 8.12 2.50
CA VAL A 27 11.89 6.93 1.78
C VAL A 27 13.00 6.46 0.84
N THR A 28 13.30 5.17 0.86
CA THR A 28 14.31 4.56 0.01
C THR A 28 13.72 3.52 -0.94
N GLU A 29 12.53 3.03 -0.65
CA GLU A 29 11.87 1.99 -1.44
C GLU A 29 10.37 2.06 -1.21
N ILE A 30 9.61 1.91 -2.29
CA ILE A 30 8.14 1.81 -2.24
C ILE A 30 7.76 0.33 -2.29
N VAL A 31 6.78 -0.04 -1.47
CA VAL A 31 6.25 -1.41 -1.44
C VAL A 31 4.80 -1.37 -1.88
N SER A 32 4.43 -2.21 -2.85
CA SER A 32 3.10 -2.22 -3.46
C SER A 32 2.56 -3.65 -3.53
N GLY A 33 1.24 -3.76 -3.57
CA GLY A 33 0.55 -5.03 -3.75
C GLY A 33 0.23 -5.37 -5.21
N GLY A 34 0.57 -4.49 -6.14
CA GLY A 34 0.36 -4.71 -7.56
C GLY A 34 -1.08 -4.65 -8.03
N ALA A 35 -2.02 -4.16 -7.19
CA ALA A 35 -3.42 -3.99 -7.58
C ALA A 35 -3.59 -2.70 -8.39
N ARG A 36 -4.80 -2.48 -8.89
CA ARG A 36 -5.14 -1.21 -9.55
C ARG A 36 -5.42 -0.12 -8.50
N GLY A 37 -5.64 1.11 -8.95
CA GLY A 37 -5.92 2.24 -8.09
C GLY A 37 -4.68 2.72 -7.36
N ILE A 38 -4.73 2.84 -6.05
CA ILE A 38 -3.63 3.39 -5.24
C ILE A 38 -2.33 2.60 -5.45
N ASP A 39 -2.39 1.27 -5.51
CA ASP A 39 -1.19 0.45 -5.71
C ASP A 39 -0.48 0.82 -7.03
N ALA A 40 -1.25 0.95 -8.12
CA ALA A 40 -0.70 1.32 -9.43
C ALA A 40 -0.14 2.74 -9.42
N LEU A 41 -0.82 3.68 -8.77
CA LEU A 41 -0.35 5.06 -8.64
C LEU A 41 0.94 5.13 -7.84
N ALA A 42 1.07 4.31 -6.80
CA ALA A 42 2.29 4.23 -6.00
C ALA A 42 3.48 3.81 -6.85
N GLU A 43 3.29 2.84 -7.74
CA GLU A 43 4.34 2.39 -8.64
C GLU A 43 4.73 3.50 -9.62
N GLU A 44 3.76 4.26 -10.15
CA GLU A 44 4.03 5.40 -11.01
C GLU A 44 4.81 6.51 -10.28
N VAL A 45 4.42 6.81 -9.05
CA VAL A 45 5.11 7.80 -8.22
C VAL A 45 6.56 7.36 -7.96
N ALA A 46 6.76 6.10 -7.62
CA ALA A 46 8.10 5.56 -7.39
C ALA A 46 8.97 5.72 -8.64
N GLN A 47 8.42 5.41 -9.82
CA GLN A 47 9.13 5.55 -11.07
C GLN A 47 9.52 7.02 -11.33
N SER A 48 8.61 7.95 -11.07
CA SER A 48 8.89 9.38 -11.28
C SER A 48 9.98 9.91 -10.33
N LEU A 49 10.14 9.29 -9.17
CA LEU A 49 11.15 9.66 -8.17
C LEU A 49 12.41 8.81 -8.26
N SER A 50 12.49 7.90 -9.24
CA SER A 50 13.59 6.96 -9.40
C SER A 50 13.82 6.09 -8.14
N LEU A 51 12.74 5.74 -7.46
CA LEU A 51 12.77 4.86 -6.31
C LEU A 51 12.52 3.41 -6.72
N PRO A 52 13.24 2.44 -6.13
CA PRO A 52 12.92 1.03 -6.36
C PRO A 52 11.56 0.67 -5.79
N VAL A 53 10.90 -0.31 -6.45
CA VAL A 53 9.59 -0.80 -6.03
C VAL A 53 9.69 -2.28 -5.75
N LYS A 54 9.21 -2.69 -4.58
CA LYS A 54 9.01 -4.10 -4.25
C LYS A 54 7.51 -4.40 -4.38
N VAL A 55 7.16 -5.31 -5.28
CA VAL A 55 5.76 -5.70 -5.50
C VAL A 55 5.53 -7.10 -4.96
N PHE A 56 4.52 -7.25 -4.11
CA PHE A 56 4.06 -8.54 -3.60
C PHE A 56 2.74 -8.88 -4.28
N LEU A 57 2.74 -9.85 -5.18
CA LEU A 57 1.52 -10.29 -5.84
C LEU A 57 0.85 -11.40 -5.04
N PRO A 58 -0.49 -11.45 -5.05
CA PRO A 58 -1.20 -12.54 -4.37
C PRO A 58 -0.97 -13.87 -5.08
N ASP A 59 -0.65 -14.91 -4.29
CA ASP A 59 -0.38 -16.25 -4.80
C ASP A 59 -1.66 -17.10 -4.70
N TYR A 60 -2.52 -16.99 -5.69
CA TYR A 60 -3.79 -17.70 -5.73
C TYR A 60 -3.63 -19.21 -5.84
N GLU A 61 -2.55 -19.69 -6.44
CA GLU A 61 -2.31 -21.12 -6.56
C GLU A 61 -2.10 -21.78 -5.19
N THR A 62 -1.37 -21.11 -4.31
CA THR A 62 -1.06 -21.62 -2.98
C THR A 62 -2.18 -21.35 -1.99
N TYR A 63 -2.76 -20.14 -2.00
CA TYR A 63 -3.66 -19.69 -0.94
C TYR A 63 -5.13 -19.51 -1.36
N GLY A 64 -5.43 -19.69 -2.66
CA GLY A 64 -6.80 -19.56 -3.15
C GLY A 64 -7.37 -18.17 -2.86
N ARG A 65 -8.59 -18.13 -2.32
CA ARG A 65 -9.29 -16.86 -2.02
C ARG A 65 -8.59 -16.02 -0.97
N GLN A 66 -7.76 -16.62 -0.13
CA GLN A 66 -7.05 -15.92 0.94
C GLN A 66 -5.74 -15.33 0.48
N ALA A 67 -5.38 -15.51 -0.78
CA ALA A 67 -4.12 -15.00 -1.32
C ALA A 67 -3.89 -13.49 -1.06
N PRO A 68 -4.89 -12.61 -1.24
CA PRO A 68 -4.69 -11.20 -0.92
C PRO A 68 -4.37 -10.93 0.55
N LEU A 69 -4.92 -11.72 1.47
CA LEU A 69 -4.65 -11.57 2.91
C LEU A 69 -3.20 -11.94 3.23
N PHE A 70 -2.70 -13.03 2.67
CA PHE A 70 -1.30 -13.45 2.86
C PHE A 70 -0.35 -12.45 2.24
N ARG A 71 -0.66 -11.94 1.03
CA ARG A 71 0.11 -10.91 0.38
C ARG A 71 0.20 -9.64 1.24
N ASN A 72 -0.91 -9.23 1.86
CA ASN A 72 -0.95 -8.05 2.72
C ASN A 72 -0.05 -8.22 3.94
N ARG A 73 0.02 -9.43 4.51
CA ARG A 73 0.94 -9.72 5.62
C ARG A 73 2.39 -9.59 5.20
N GLN A 74 2.73 -10.05 3.99
CA GLN A 74 4.08 -9.90 3.45
C GLN A 74 4.46 -8.44 3.32
N ILE A 75 3.54 -7.60 2.83
CA ILE A 75 3.75 -6.16 2.71
C ILE A 75 4.03 -5.54 4.08
N ILE A 76 3.20 -5.85 5.08
CA ILE A 76 3.31 -5.29 6.41
C ILE A 76 4.63 -5.71 7.06
N ASP A 77 5.01 -6.97 6.92
CA ASP A 77 6.25 -7.49 7.51
C ASP A 77 7.49 -6.86 6.87
N TYR A 78 7.45 -6.62 5.56
CA TYR A 78 8.60 -6.11 4.82
C TYR A 78 8.81 -4.60 5.01
N ALA A 79 7.74 -3.84 5.10
CA ALA A 79 7.79 -2.38 5.15
C ALA A 79 8.14 -1.86 6.55
N ASP A 80 8.75 -0.68 6.61
CA ASP A 80 9.00 0.03 7.86
C ASP A 80 7.79 0.85 8.29
N GLN A 81 7.01 1.35 7.33
CA GLN A 81 5.80 2.13 7.58
C GLN A 81 4.80 1.87 6.46
N VAL A 82 3.52 1.96 6.81
CA VAL A 82 2.42 1.81 5.84
C VAL A 82 1.66 3.14 5.72
N LEU A 83 1.39 3.56 4.49
CA LEU A 83 0.48 4.65 4.19
C LEU A 83 -0.76 4.03 3.54
N ALA A 84 -1.92 4.20 4.17
CA ALA A 84 -3.18 3.66 3.68
C ALA A 84 -4.08 4.79 3.19
N PHE A 85 -4.32 4.84 1.88
CA PHE A 85 -5.18 5.83 1.24
C PHE A 85 -6.56 5.20 1.08
N TRP A 86 -7.47 5.52 1.98
CA TRP A 86 -8.72 4.78 2.16
C TRP A 86 -9.95 5.62 1.88
N ASP A 87 -10.90 5.02 1.17
CA ASP A 87 -12.20 5.61 0.87
C ASP A 87 -13.21 5.45 2.02
N GLY A 88 -12.83 4.78 3.09
CA GLY A 88 -13.69 4.54 4.24
C GLY A 88 -14.52 3.26 4.16
N VAL A 89 -14.52 2.55 3.02
CA VAL A 89 -15.36 1.37 2.81
C VAL A 89 -14.62 0.16 2.24
N SER A 90 -13.51 0.35 1.55
CA SER A 90 -12.78 -0.76 0.90
C SER A 90 -12.32 -1.78 1.94
N PRO A 91 -12.78 -3.05 1.87
CA PRO A 91 -12.48 -4.03 2.91
C PRO A 91 -11.02 -4.49 2.93
N GLY A 92 -10.36 -4.52 1.77
CA GLY A 92 -8.94 -4.89 1.70
C GLY A 92 -8.05 -3.91 2.45
N THR A 93 -8.29 -2.62 2.26
CA THR A 93 -7.55 -1.56 2.96
C THR A 93 -7.86 -1.59 4.46
N LYS A 94 -9.13 -1.79 4.81
CA LYS A 94 -9.53 -1.92 6.22
C LYS A 94 -8.78 -3.05 6.92
N SER A 95 -8.62 -4.18 6.22
CA SER A 95 -7.88 -5.35 6.74
C SER A 95 -6.42 -5.00 7.01
N VAL A 96 -5.76 -4.29 6.10
CA VAL A 96 -4.38 -3.86 6.29
C VAL A 96 -4.26 -2.94 7.50
N ILE A 97 -5.19 -1.99 7.64
CA ILE A 97 -5.20 -1.07 8.79
C ILE A 97 -5.28 -1.85 10.10
N GLY A 98 -6.22 -2.78 10.19
CA GLY A 98 -6.39 -3.60 11.40
C GLY A 98 -5.15 -4.43 11.72
N ASN A 99 -4.55 -5.06 10.70
CA ASN A 99 -3.36 -5.88 10.88
C ASN A 99 -2.16 -5.04 11.35
N CYS A 100 -2.00 -3.83 10.82
CA CYS A 100 -0.94 -2.93 11.26
C CYS A 100 -1.10 -2.55 12.73
N MET A 101 -2.33 -2.26 13.13
CA MET A 101 -2.62 -1.91 14.52
C MET A 101 -2.33 -3.09 15.46
N ASP A 102 -2.73 -4.30 15.07
CA ASP A 102 -2.51 -5.50 15.87
C ASP A 102 -1.01 -5.81 16.02
N GLN A 103 -0.23 -5.55 14.99
CA GLN A 103 1.21 -5.85 14.98
C GLN A 103 2.07 -4.68 15.47
N GLY A 104 1.48 -3.54 15.77
CA GLY A 104 2.23 -2.36 16.15
C GLY A 104 3.04 -1.75 15.01
N LYS A 105 2.70 -2.05 13.75
CA LYS A 105 3.38 -1.47 12.60
C LYS A 105 2.96 -0.01 12.43
N PRO A 106 3.89 0.94 12.31
CA PRO A 106 3.55 2.33 12.06
C PRO A 106 2.70 2.47 10.80
N ILE A 107 1.55 3.11 10.93
CA ILE A 107 0.62 3.32 9.83
C ILE A 107 0.02 4.71 9.90
N LYS A 108 -0.15 5.32 8.74
CA LYS A 108 -0.90 6.55 8.59
C LYS A 108 -2.06 6.30 7.64
N VAL A 109 -3.27 6.63 8.08
CA VAL A 109 -4.47 6.48 7.26
C VAL A 109 -4.84 7.85 6.70
N ILE A 110 -4.91 7.95 5.38
CA ILE A 110 -5.24 9.18 4.67
C ILE A 110 -6.59 9.00 3.99
N SER A 111 -7.53 9.90 4.25
CA SER A 111 -8.85 9.87 3.63
C SER A 111 -8.76 10.30 2.16
N LEU A 112 -9.45 9.55 1.29
CA LEU A 112 -9.60 9.90 -0.13
C LEU A 112 -10.80 10.81 -0.39
N LYS A 113 -11.53 11.17 0.63
CA LYS A 113 -12.71 12.05 0.52
C LYS A 113 -12.35 13.51 0.61
#